data_94c51acc626b86dd5c5bb9cd7fc00231
#
_entry.id   94c51acc626b86dd5c5bb9cd7fc00231
#
_cell.length_a   1.000
_cell.length_b   1.000
_cell.length_c   1.000
_cell.angle_alpha   90.00
_cell.angle_beta   90.00
_cell.angle_gamma   90.00
#
_symmetry.space_group_name_H-M   'P 1'
#
loop_
_entity.id
_entity.type
_entity.pdbx_description
1 polymer ?
#
loop_
_entity_poly.entity_id
_entity_poly.type
_entity_poly.pdbx_seq_one_letter_code
_entity_poly.pdbx_strand_id
1 'polypeptide(L)'
;MYLQWAKRHKFKADVVDSQEGDQAGIKSATITVTGRFAYGWLRAERGVHRLVRISPYDAQNRRQTTFALIEVMPEADEDVAIELNWDEIRVDTFRSSGAGGQHVQKTESAIRLTHIPSGIVVAVQNERSATQNREIAIRVLKSRLLEVELEKREEELRKLRGEHVTAGWGNQIRSYVLHPYQMVKDLRTGYETSNTGSVLDGDLDGFMQAELERLATGRPRSADADAD
;
A
#
# COMPACT_ATOMS: atom_id res chain seq x y z
N MET A 1 5.58 -19.24 -7.68
CA MET A 1 6.67 -18.90 -6.75
C MET A 1 6.12 -18.48 -5.39
N TYR A 2 5.55 -17.28 -5.18
CA TYR A 2 5.10 -16.80 -3.85
C TYR A 2 3.99 -17.63 -3.19
N LEU A 3 3.01 -18.13 -3.94
CA LEU A 3 2.00 -19.06 -3.41
C LEU A 3 2.62 -20.35 -2.88
N GLN A 4 3.64 -20.87 -3.53
CA GLN A 4 4.35 -22.07 -3.07
C GLN A 4 5.21 -21.78 -1.84
N TRP A 5 5.85 -20.60 -1.80
CA TRP A 5 6.56 -20.13 -0.61
C TRP A 5 5.62 -20.01 0.60
N ALA A 6 4.48 -19.35 0.43
CA ALA A 6 3.47 -19.22 1.49
C ALA A 6 2.99 -20.60 1.98
N LYS A 7 2.75 -21.54 1.05
CA LYS A 7 2.36 -22.91 1.40
C LYS A 7 3.43 -23.64 2.22
N ARG A 8 4.72 -23.48 1.85
CA ARG A 8 5.84 -24.06 2.60
C ARG A 8 5.91 -23.53 4.03
N HIS A 9 5.61 -22.25 4.23
CA HIS A 9 5.60 -21.60 5.55
C HIS A 9 4.27 -21.76 6.30
N LYS A 10 3.33 -22.54 5.74
CA LYS A 10 1.98 -22.73 6.32
C LYS A 10 1.21 -21.41 6.48
N PHE A 11 1.49 -20.44 5.64
CA PHE A 11 0.70 -19.21 5.55
C PHE A 11 -0.54 -19.45 4.71
N LYS A 12 -1.64 -18.78 5.05
CA LYS A 12 -2.81 -18.74 4.19
C LYS A 12 -2.53 -17.76 3.06
N ALA A 13 -2.70 -18.19 1.82
CA ALA A 13 -2.48 -17.36 0.64
C ALA A 13 -3.62 -17.55 -0.34
N ASP A 14 -4.30 -16.46 -0.67
CA ASP A 14 -5.45 -16.43 -1.58
C ASP A 14 -5.17 -15.46 -2.72
N VAL A 15 -5.51 -15.85 -3.95
CA VAL A 15 -5.47 -14.95 -5.11
C VAL A 15 -6.77 -14.17 -5.14
N VAL A 16 -6.68 -12.86 -4.90
CA VAL A 16 -7.84 -11.95 -4.82
C VAL A 16 -8.26 -11.51 -6.21
N ASP A 17 -7.30 -11.18 -7.05
CA ASP A 17 -7.52 -10.74 -8.42
C ASP A 17 -6.42 -11.25 -9.35
N SER A 18 -6.76 -11.53 -10.60
CA SER A 18 -5.81 -11.93 -11.63
C SER A 18 -6.29 -11.49 -12.99
N GLN A 19 -5.49 -10.69 -13.68
CA GLN A 19 -5.75 -10.24 -15.03
C GLN A 19 -4.85 -11.01 -16.01
N GLU A 20 -5.45 -11.61 -17.01
CA GLU A 20 -4.72 -12.28 -18.08
C GLU A 20 -4.05 -11.25 -19.00
N GLY A 21 -2.91 -11.63 -19.57
CA GLY A 21 -2.24 -10.83 -20.59
C GLY A 21 -2.95 -10.91 -21.93
N ASP A 22 -2.88 -9.85 -22.73
CA ASP A 22 -3.59 -9.74 -24.02
C ASP A 22 -3.26 -10.87 -25.02
N GLN A 23 -2.06 -11.44 -24.97
CA GLN A 23 -1.63 -12.53 -25.85
C GLN A 23 -1.36 -13.83 -25.10
N ALA A 24 -0.75 -13.75 -23.90
CA ALA A 24 -0.44 -14.91 -23.08
C ALA A 24 0.07 -14.47 -21.68
N GLY A 25 -0.06 -15.38 -20.70
CA GLY A 25 0.42 -15.18 -19.34
C GLY A 25 -0.48 -14.27 -18.51
N ILE A 26 0.09 -13.71 -17.44
CA ILE A 26 -0.61 -12.85 -16.47
C ILE A 26 -0.08 -11.43 -16.61
N LYS A 27 -0.98 -10.45 -16.73
CA LYS A 27 -0.66 -9.02 -16.73
C LYS A 27 -0.46 -8.50 -15.32
N SER A 28 -1.36 -8.86 -14.42
CA SER A 28 -1.30 -8.52 -12.99
C SER A 28 -1.97 -9.59 -12.15
N ALA A 29 -1.53 -9.73 -10.90
CA ALA A 29 -2.21 -10.57 -9.92
C ALA A 29 -2.06 -9.96 -8.53
N THR A 30 -3.13 -9.97 -7.75
CA THR A 30 -3.16 -9.56 -6.35
C THR A 30 -3.33 -10.79 -5.47
N ILE A 31 -2.43 -10.95 -4.51
CA ILE A 31 -2.39 -12.09 -3.62
C ILE A 31 -2.40 -11.58 -2.18
N THR A 32 -3.35 -12.05 -1.37
CA THR A 32 -3.35 -11.83 0.08
C THR A 32 -2.61 -12.97 0.75
N VAL A 33 -1.67 -12.64 1.65
CA VAL A 33 -0.90 -13.63 2.42
C VAL A 33 -1.06 -13.32 3.90
N THR A 34 -1.68 -14.24 4.65
CA THR A 34 -1.94 -14.10 6.07
C THR A 34 -1.06 -15.05 6.87
N GLY A 35 -0.27 -14.50 7.80
CA GLY A 35 0.61 -15.26 8.63
C GLY A 35 1.48 -14.39 9.53
N ARG A 36 2.06 -15.00 10.57
CA ARG A 36 2.93 -14.28 11.50
C ARG A 36 4.18 -13.77 10.79
N PHE A 37 4.39 -12.45 10.82
CA PHE A 37 5.50 -11.77 10.14
C PHE A 37 5.53 -11.90 8.61
N ALA A 38 4.39 -12.28 7.96
CA ALA A 38 4.33 -12.42 6.50
C ALA A 38 4.78 -11.14 5.77
N TYR A 39 4.28 -9.97 6.20
CA TYR A 39 4.71 -8.69 5.65
C TYR A 39 6.22 -8.44 5.83
N GLY A 40 6.77 -8.77 7.00
CA GLY A 40 8.22 -8.60 7.29
C GLY A 40 9.10 -9.38 6.32
N TRP A 41 8.72 -10.61 5.97
CA TRP A 41 9.41 -11.44 4.99
C TRP A 41 9.21 -10.92 3.57
N LEU A 42 7.96 -10.73 3.15
CA LEU A 42 7.62 -10.39 1.77
C LEU A 42 8.12 -8.99 1.37
N ARG A 43 8.24 -8.03 2.32
CA ARG A 43 8.80 -6.71 2.02
C ARG A 43 10.21 -6.77 1.41
N ALA A 44 10.98 -7.83 1.69
CA ALA A 44 12.28 -8.06 1.10
C ALA A 44 12.21 -8.38 -0.41
N GLU A 45 11.06 -8.83 -0.90
CA GLU A 45 10.82 -9.17 -2.31
C GLU A 45 10.32 -8.00 -3.17
N ARG A 46 10.07 -6.84 -2.53
CA ARG A 46 9.56 -5.66 -3.22
C ARG A 46 10.57 -5.09 -4.19
N GLY A 47 10.16 -4.89 -5.43
CA GLY A 47 10.96 -4.28 -6.49
C GLY A 47 10.78 -4.97 -7.84
N VAL A 48 11.67 -4.67 -8.77
CA VAL A 48 11.64 -5.19 -10.14
C VAL A 48 12.41 -6.51 -10.24
N HIS A 49 11.78 -7.54 -10.75
CA HIS A 49 12.35 -8.85 -11.03
C HIS A 49 12.51 -9.03 -12.54
N ARG A 50 13.69 -9.43 -12.98
CA ARG A 50 14.03 -9.66 -14.39
C ARG A 50 14.06 -11.16 -14.67
N LEU A 51 13.30 -11.61 -15.67
CA LEU A 51 13.32 -12.99 -16.14
C LEU A 51 13.90 -13.06 -17.56
N VAL A 52 14.93 -13.86 -17.74
CA VAL A 52 15.57 -14.14 -19.04
C VAL A 52 15.39 -15.62 -19.38
N ARG A 53 14.62 -15.92 -20.40
CA ARG A 53 14.34 -17.28 -20.86
C ARG A 53 14.06 -17.36 -22.36
N ILE A 54 14.09 -18.56 -22.88
CA ILE A 54 13.46 -18.82 -24.17
C ILE A 54 11.96 -18.75 -23.97
N SER A 55 11.27 -17.89 -24.77
CA SER A 55 9.82 -17.71 -24.61
C SER A 55 9.09 -18.97 -25.15
N PRO A 56 8.21 -19.61 -24.35
CA PRO A 56 7.39 -20.71 -24.82
C PRO A 56 6.29 -20.27 -25.80
N TYR A 57 6.08 -18.97 -25.95
CA TYR A 57 5.08 -18.35 -26.86
C TYR A 57 5.69 -17.83 -28.16
N ASP A 58 7.02 -17.90 -28.32
CA ASP A 58 7.73 -17.47 -29.52
C ASP A 58 8.06 -18.67 -30.40
N ALA A 59 7.43 -18.75 -31.58
CA ALA A 59 7.66 -19.80 -32.55
C ALA A 59 9.12 -19.93 -33.02
N GLN A 60 9.91 -18.86 -32.87
CA GLN A 60 11.32 -18.83 -33.24
C GLN A 60 12.26 -19.19 -32.07
N ASN A 61 11.72 -19.57 -30.91
CA ASN A 61 12.48 -19.92 -29.70
C ASN A 61 13.56 -18.89 -29.30
N ARG A 62 13.28 -17.62 -29.49
CA ARG A 62 14.22 -16.55 -29.14
C ARG A 62 14.28 -16.33 -27.63
N ARG A 63 15.48 -15.98 -27.18
CA ARG A 63 15.69 -15.55 -25.78
C ARG A 63 15.05 -14.18 -25.59
N GLN A 64 14.17 -14.07 -24.60
CA GLN A 64 13.46 -12.83 -24.28
C GLN A 64 13.69 -12.46 -22.82
N THR A 65 13.62 -11.16 -22.55
CA THR A 65 13.69 -10.59 -21.20
C THR A 65 12.33 -10.00 -20.83
N THR A 66 11.84 -10.37 -19.67
CA THR A 66 10.57 -9.87 -19.12
C THR A 66 10.80 -9.30 -17.73
N PHE A 67 10.11 -8.23 -17.39
CA PHE A 67 10.15 -7.62 -16.08
C PHE A 67 8.81 -7.80 -15.35
N ALA A 68 8.88 -8.07 -14.05
CA ALA A 68 7.72 -8.10 -13.17
C ALA A 68 8.00 -7.19 -11.97
N LEU A 69 7.10 -6.25 -11.70
CA LEU A 69 7.13 -5.43 -10.51
C LEU A 69 6.38 -6.15 -9.38
N ILE A 70 7.04 -6.31 -8.25
CA ILE A 70 6.44 -6.84 -7.03
C ILE A 70 6.22 -5.69 -6.06
N GLU A 71 4.98 -5.43 -5.74
CA GLU A 71 4.57 -4.50 -4.69
C GLU A 71 4.10 -5.28 -3.48
N VAL A 72 4.51 -4.85 -2.30
CA VAL A 72 4.12 -5.48 -1.03
C VAL A 72 3.62 -4.40 -0.09
N MET A 73 2.39 -4.57 0.38
CA MET A 73 1.72 -3.65 1.30
C MET A 73 1.12 -4.43 2.46
N PRO A 74 1.10 -3.87 3.67
CA PRO A 74 0.28 -4.42 4.74
C PRO A 74 -1.20 -4.25 4.37
N GLU A 75 -2.02 -5.21 4.75
CA GLU A 75 -3.48 -5.07 4.67
C GLU A 75 -3.91 -4.00 5.69
N ALA A 76 -4.69 -3.02 5.23
CA ALA A 76 -5.26 -2.00 6.12
C ALA A 76 -6.58 -2.53 6.69
N ASP A 77 -6.78 -2.37 8.00
CA ASP A 77 -8.09 -2.64 8.61
C ASP A 77 -9.13 -1.68 8.02
N GLU A 78 -10.23 -2.23 7.48
CA GLU A 78 -11.25 -1.49 6.74
C GLU A 78 -12.14 -0.58 7.61
N ASP A 79 -12.16 -0.73 8.94
CA ASP A 79 -13.05 0.01 9.81
C ASP A 79 -12.40 1.25 10.44
N VAL A 80 -12.46 2.38 9.74
CA VAL A 80 -12.27 3.69 10.36
C VAL A 80 -13.62 4.20 10.87
N ALA A 81 -14.11 3.62 11.95
CA ALA A 81 -15.20 4.23 12.70
C ALA A 81 -14.65 5.42 13.50
N ILE A 82 -14.99 6.65 13.10
CA ILE A 82 -14.63 7.82 13.88
C ILE A 82 -15.59 7.95 15.05
N GLU A 83 -15.09 7.64 16.25
CA GLU A 83 -15.74 8.01 17.50
C GLU A 83 -15.33 9.44 17.88
N LEU A 84 -16.32 10.30 18.13
CA LEU A 84 -16.04 11.67 18.56
C LEU A 84 -15.77 11.72 20.06
N ASN A 85 -14.58 12.16 20.44
CA ASN A 85 -14.28 12.49 21.81
C ASN A 85 -14.80 13.91 22.12
N TRP A 86 -15.84 14.01 22.93
CA TRP A 86 -16.48 15.29 23.25
C TRP A 86 -15.59 16.22 24.07
N ASP A 87 -14.60 15.71 24.77
CA ASP A 87 -13.67 16.54 25.55
C ASP A 87 -12.71 17.32 24.62
N GLU A 88 -12.59 16.90 23.39
CA GLU A 88 -11.77 17.54 22.35
C GLU A 88 -12.58 18.47 21.43
N ILE A 89 -13.89 18.57 21.66
CA ILE A 89 -14.79 19.36 20.82
C ILE A 89 -15.33 20.55 21.61
N ARG A 90 -14.92 21.77 21.23
CA ARG A 90 -15.55 22.97 21.73
C ARG A 90 -16.82 23.27 20.97
N VAL A 91 -17.91 23.48 21.70
CA VAL A 91 -19.24 23.81 21.16
C VAL A 91 -19.56 25.26 21.50
N ASP A 92 -19.69 26.10 20.51
CA ASP A 92 -20.09 27.51 20.67
C ASP A 92 -21.45 27.73 20.00
N THR A 93 -22.37 28.42 20.68
CA THR A 93 -23.62 28.90 20.11
C THR A 93 -23.48 30.38 19.72
N PHE A 94 -24.07 30.77 18.61
CA PHE A 94 -24.05 32.15 18.16
C PHE A 94 -25.34 32.52 17.43
N ARG A 95 -25.52 33.82 17.20
CA ARG A 95 -26.69 34.33 16.48
C ARG A 95 -26.49 34.16 14.99
N SER A 96 -27.49 33.60 14.31
CA SER A 96 -27.41 33.43 12.86
C SER A 96 -27.42 34.81 12.18
N SER A 97 -26.52 35.00 11.22
CA SER A 97 -26.48 36.22 10.39
C SER A 97 -27.16 35.91 9.04
N GLY A 98 -28.20 36.69 8.68
CA GLY A 98 -28.91 36.56 7.41
C GLY A 98 -30.05 37.59 7.27
N ALA A 99 -30.56 37.74 6.04
CA ALA A 99 -31.69 38.58 5.71
C ALA A 99 -33.02 37.94 6.19
N GLY A 100 -33.22 37.85 7.51
CA GLY A 100 -34.41 37.29 8.14
C GLY A 100 -35.07 38.29 9.10
N GLY A 101 -36.39 38.17 9.30
CA GLY A 101 -37.17 39.05 10.15
C GLY A 101 -36.75 39.04 11.63
N GLN A 102 -37.36 39.92 12.46
CA GLN A 102 -37.02 40.22 13.87
C GLN A 102 -36.73 38.98 14.80
N HIS A 103 -37.19 37.79 14.44
CA HIS A 103 -37.01 36.55 15.26
C HIS A 103 -35.67 35.88 15.03
N VAL A 104 -35.05 35.97 13.84
CA VAL A 104 -33.79 35.31 13.47
C VAL A 104 -32.60 35.93 14.22
N GLN A 105 -32.68 37.20 14.57
CA GLN A 105 -31.61 37.93 15.28
C GLN A 105 -31.68 37.81 16.82
N LYS A 106 -32.77 37.23 17.38
CA LYS A 106 -32.94 37.13 18.84
C LYS A 106 -32.61 35.79 19.44
N THR A 107 -32.55 34.70 18.61
CA THR A 107 -32.25 33.35 19.07
C THR A 107 -30.86 32.90 18.64
N GLU A 108 -30.09 32.38 19.58
CA GLU A 108 -28.76 31.76 19.33
C GLU A 108 -28.95 30.32 18.85
N SER A 109 -29.47 30.16 17.65
CA SER A 109 -29.72 28.83 17.04
C SER A 109 -28.56 28.31 16.20
N ALA A 110 -27.60 29.14 15.84
CA ALA A 110 -26.42 28.74 15.10
C ALA A 110 -25.40 28.05 16.01
N ILE A 111 -24.81 26.99 15.51
CA ILE A 111 -23.85 26.13 16.23
C ILE A 111 -22.50 26.17 15.51
N ARG A 112 -21.42 26.29 16.29
CA ARG A 112 -20.04 26.12 15.84
C ARG A 112 -19.40 25.00 16.65
N LEU A 113 -18.88 24.00 15.96
CA LEU A 113 -18.06 22.95 16.55
C LEU A 113 -16.62 23.18 16.13
N THR A 114 -15.71 23.16 17.10
CA THR A 114 -14.27 23.24 16.86
C THR A 114 -13.62 22.00 17.45
N HIS A 115 -13.03 21.18 16.61
CA HIS A 115 -12.22 20.04 17.05
C HIS A 115 -10.81 20.53 17.35
N ILE A 116 -10.44 20.56 18.64
CA ILE A 116 -9.21 21.19 19.15
C ILE A 116 -7.94 20.56 18.55
N PRO A 117 -7.78 19.22 18.48
CA PRO A 117 -6.55 18.62 17.99
C PRO A 117 -6.29 18.85 16.49
N SER A 118 -7.34 18.84 15.66
CA SER A 118 -7.19 19.03 14.19
C SER A 118 -7.40 20.49 13.76
N GLY A 119 -7.92 21.35 14.61
CA GLY A 119 -8.27 22.74 14.26
C GLY A 119 -9.47 22.86 13.32
N ILE A 120 -10.18 21.79 13.01
CA ILE A 120 -11.33 21.80 12.11
C ILE A 120 -12.49 22.53 12.79
N VAL A 121 -13.04 23.51 12.07
CA VAL A 121 -14.19 24.29 12.51
C VAL A 121 -15.36 24.03 11.57
N VAL A 122 -16.53 23.71 12.13
CA VAL A 122 -17.80 23.55 11.43
C VAL A 122 -18.81 24.51 12.02
N ALA A 123 -19.40 25.36 11.21
CA ALA A 123 -20.46 26.27 11.61
C ALA A 123 -21.73 25.97 10.81
N VAL A 124 -22.88 25.81 11.48
CA VAL A 124 -24.17 25.49 10.86
C VAL A 124 -25.23 26.46 11.44
N GLN A 125 -26.00 27.10 10.53
CA GLN A 125 -27.03 28.06 10.89
C GLN A 125 -28.29 27.94 10.03
N ASN A 126 -28.44 26.88 9.25
CA ASN A 126 -29.47 26.74 8.23
C ASN A 126 -30.86 26.45 8.81
N GLU A 127 -30.93 25.82 9.98
CA GLU A 127 -32.17 25.41 10.61
C GLU A 127 -32.57 26.39 11.71
N ARG A 128 -33.89 26.46 11.99
CA ARG A 128 -34.43 27.28 13.08
C ARG A 128 -34.17 26.70 14.47
N SER A 129 -33.92 25.40 14.54
CA SER A 129 -33.68 24.66 15.78
C SER A 129 -32.18 24.49 16.04
N ALA A 130 -31.71 24.93 17.21
CA ALA A 130 -30.30 24.68 17.63
C ALA A 130 -29.96 23.18 17.71
N THR A 131 -30.93 22.34 18.06
CA THR A 131 -30.73 20.87 18.11
C THR A 131 -30.46 20.31 16.71
N GLN A 132 -31.25 20.70 15.71
CA GLN A 132 -31.04 20.27 14.32
C GLN A 132 -29.73 20.79 13.75
N ASN A 133 -29.35 22.03 13.99
CA ASN A 133 -28.07 22.58 13.61
C ASN A 133 -26.92 21.83 14.25
N ARG A 134 -27.05 21.41 15.51
CA ARG A 134 -26.05 20.59 16.22
C ARG A 134 -25.88 19.22 15.59
N GLU A 135 -26.98 18.53 15.27
CA GLU A 135 -26.93 17.21 14.62
C GLU A 135 -26.26 17.29 13.23
N ILE A 136 -26.61 18.30 12.45
CA ILE A 136 -25.95 18.54 11.14
C ILE A 136 -24.47 18.86 11.32
N ALA A 137 -24.11 19.71 12.27
CA ALA A 137 -22.73 20.08 12.55
C ALA A 137 -21.88 18.86 12.96
N ILE A 138 -22.43 17.97 13.80
CA ILE A 138 -21.79 16.71 14.20
C ILE A 138 -21.53 15.82 12.98
N ARG A 139 -22.53 15.66 12.09
CA ARG A 139 -22.40 14.86 10.88
C ARG A 139 -21.32 15.40 9.94
N VAL A 140 -21.32 16.73 9.73
CA VAL A 140 -20.31 17.39 8.91
C VAL A 140 -18.92 17.29 9.53
N LEU A 141 -18.81 17.44 10.85
CA LEU A 141 -17.53 17.29 11.56
C LEU A 141 -16.98 15.86 11.42
N LYS A 142 -17.83 14.83 11.60
CA LYS A 142 -17.44 13.44 11.38
C LYS A 142 -16.92 13.20 9.97
N SER A 143 -17.61 13.71 8.95
CA SER A 143 -17.18 13.55 7.56
C SER A 143 -15.83 14.20 7.29
N ARG A 144 -15.58 15.40 7.83
CA ARG A 144 -14.28 16.08 7.66
C ARG A 144 -13.15 15.40 8.42
N LEU A 145 -13.41 14.87 9.60
CA LEU A 145 -12.42 14.10 10.36
C LEU A 145 -12.08 12.78 9.65
N LEU A 146 -13.09 12.13 9.06
CA LEU A 146 -12.88 10.93 8.25
C LEU A 146 -11.99 11.22 7.04
N GLU A 147 -12.23 12.31 6.34
CA GLU A 147 -11.42 12.73 5.19
C GLU A 147 -9.94 12.92 5.59
N VAL A 148 -9.68 13.65 6.68
CA VAL A 148 -8.31 13.85 7.19
C VAL A 148 -7.66 12.55 7.61
N GLU A 149 -8.40 11.61 8.20
CA GLU A 149 -7.85 10.31 8.59
C GLU A 149 -7.54 9.42 7.38
N LEU A 150 -8.39 9.46 6.35
CA LEU A 150 -8.12 8.77 5.08
C LEU A 150 -6.90 9.37 4.38
N GLU A 151 -6.75 10.69 4.33
CA GLU A 151 -5.55 11.34 3.77
C GLU A 151 -4.26 10.92 4.50
N LYS A 152 -4.28 10.89 5.84
CA LYS A 152 -3.14 10.42 6.64
C LYS A 152 -2.79 8.96 6.33
N ARG A 153 -3.81 8.09 6.25
CA ARG A 153 -3.61 6.69 5.87
C ARG A 153 -3.03 6.55 4.47
N GLU A 154 -3.53 7.32 3.51
CA GLU A 154 -2.97 7.32 2.15
C GLU A 154 -1.51 7.79 2.14
N GLU A 155 -1.18 8.79 2.95
CA GLU A 155 0.20 9.28 3.06
C GLU A 155 1.13 8.24 3.72
N GLU A 156 0.66 7.54 4.75
CA GLU A 156 1.37 6.42 5.38
C GLU A 156 1.56 5.26 4.40
N LEU A 157 0.52 4.88 3.67
CA LEU A 157 0.60 3.87 2.62
C LEU A 157 1.56 4.29 1.50
N ARG A 158 1.58 5.57 1.13
CA ARG A 158 2.53 6.11 0.14
C ARG A 158 3.97 6.02 0.66
N LYS A 159 4.21 6.32 1.94
CA LYS A 159 5.53 6.14 2.58
C LYS A 159 5.93 4.66 2.64
N LEU A 160 5.00 3.76 2.92
CA LEU A 160 5.22 2.32 2.91
C LEU A 160 5.43 1.76 1.49
N ARG A 161 4.72 2.28 0.50
CA ARG A 161 4.95 1.98 -0.92
C ARG A 161 6.32 2.43 -1.38
N GLY A 162 6.86 3.53 -0.83
CA GLY A 162 8.04 4.24 -1.31
C GLY A 162 7.82 4.83 -2.71
N GLU A 163 8.89 5.28 -3.34
CA GLU A 163 8.83 5.87 -4.66
C GLU A 163 8.33 4.86 -5.71
N HIS A 164 7.56 5.36 -6.67
CA HIS A 164 7.07 4.55 -7.79
C HIS A 164 8.26 4.15 -8.68
N VAL A 165 8.57 2.86 -8.67
CA VAL A 165 9.68 2.30 -9.46
C VAL A 165 9.13 1.77 -10.78
N THR A 166 9.60 2.32 -11.89
CA THR A 166 9.23 1.81 -13.22
C THR A 166 9.88 0.43 -13.44
N ALA A 167 9.10 -0.55 -13.94
CA ALA A 167 9.60 -1.86 -14.30
C ALA A 167 10.54 -1.76 -15.52
N GLY A 168 11.87 -1.65 -15.28
CA GLY A 168 12.87 -1.45 -16.31
C GLY A 168 14.28 -1.83 -15.86
N TRP A 169 15.25 -1.70 -16.75
CA TRP A 169 16.62 -2.16 -16.59
C TRP A 169 17.35 -1.59 -15.36
N GLY A 170 17.18 -0.31 -15.05
CA GLY A 170 17.91 0.35 -13.97
C GLY A 170 17.41 0.04 -12.55
N ASN A 171 16.25 -0.62 -12.40
CA ASN A 171 15.57 -0.77 -11.11
C ASN A 171 15.44 -2.22 -10.65
N GLN A 172 16.14 -3.14 -11.32
CA GLN A 172 16.03 -4.57 -11.00
C GLN A 172 16.68 -4.89 -9.65
N ILE A 173 15.98 -5.67 -8.83
CA ILE A 173 16.50 -6.19 -7.56
C ILE A 173 16.99 -7.63 -7.69
N ARG A 174 16.40 -8.42 -8.60
CA ARG A 174 16.74 -9.82 -8.80
C ARG A 174 16.63 -10.22 -10.26
N SER A 175 17.62 -11.00 -10.74
CA SER A 175 17.68 -11.54 -12.07
C SER A 175 17.52 -13.06 -12.04
N TYR A 176 16.64 -13.57 -12.88
CA TYR A 176 16.38 -15.00 -13.09
C TYR A 176 16.79 -15.33 -14.52
N VAL A 177 17.92 -16.00 -14.70
CA VAL A 177 18.42 -16.46 -16.00
C VAL A 177 18.16 -17.95 -16.12
N LEU A 178 17.33 -18.37 -17.09
CA LEU A 178 17.04 -19.77 -17.38
C LEU A 178 17.75 -20.28 -18.63
N HIS A 179 18.29 -19.37 -19.44
CA HIS A 179 19.03 -19.69 -20.66
C HIS A 179 20.02 -18.59 -21.01
N PRO A 180 21.27 -18.87 -21.45
CA PRO A 180 21.84 -20.19 -21.75
C PRO A 180 22.34 -20.95 -20.52
N TYR A 181 22.46 -20.31 -19.39
CA TYR A 181 22.83 -20.93 -18.11
C TYR A 181 21.68 -20.70 -17.11
N GLN A 182 21.72 -21.43 -16.01
CA GLN A 182 20.71 -21.30 -14.95
C GLN A 182 21.30 -20.58 -13.75
N MET A 183 20.73 -19.43 -13.38
CA MET A 183 21.16 -18.66 -12.23
C MET A 183 20.04 -17.72 -11.76
N VAL A 184 19.85 -17.62 -10.46
CA VAL A 184 19.08 -16.54 -9.82
C VAL A 184 20.05 -15.76 -8.95
N LYS A 185 20.14 -14.45 -9.17
CA LYS A 185 21.02 -13.55 -8.40
C LYS A 185 20.22 -12.33 -7.90
N ASP A 186 20.35 -12.04 -6.61
CA ASP A 186 19.88 -10.79 -6.03
C ASP A 186 20.98 -9.74 -6.12
N LEU A 187 20.71 -8.66 -6.84
CA LEU A 187 21.66 -7.60 -7.12
C LEU A 187 21.93 -6.70 -5.91
N ARG A 188 21.05 -6.73 -4.90
CA ARG A 188 21.19 -5.93 -3.68
C ARG A 188 22.18 -6.56 -2.69
N THR A 189 22.13 -7.89 -2.59
CA THR A 189 22.88 -8.66 -1.58
C THR A 189 24.04 -9.44 -2.17
N GLY A 190 24.03 -9.69 -3.50
CA GLY A 190 24.96 -10.59 -4.17
C GLY A 190 24.65 -12.08 -3.94
N TYR A 191 23.58 -12.42 -3.21
CA TYR A 191 23.19 -13.82 -3.00
C TYR A 191 22.73 -14.45 -4.32
N GLU A 192 23.27 -15.62 -4.67
CA GLU A 192 22.98 -16.29 -5.93
C GLU A 192 22.85 -17.81 -5.77
N THR A 193 22.12 -18.44 -6.68
CA THR A 193 21.97 -19.90 -6.77
C THR A 193 21.76 -20.33 -8.21
N SER A 194 22.31 -21.49 -8.58
CA SER A 194 22.05 -22.13 -9.88
C SER A 194 20.76 -22.97 -9.90
N ASN A 195 20.16 -23.25 -8.74
CA ASN A 195 18.91 -24.03 -8.65
C ASN A 195 17.68 -23.15 -8.92
N THR A 196 17.52 -22.73 -10.18
CA THR A 196 16.43 -21.86 -10.59
C THR A 196 15.05 -22.52 -10.42
N GLY A 197 14.96 -23.85 -10.59
CA GLY A 197 13.71 -24.59 -10.40
C GLY A 197 13.20 -24.51 -8.97
N SER A 198 14.08 -24.76 -7.99
CA SER A 198 13.73 -24.67 -6.56
C SER A 198 13.22 -23.26 -6.20
N VAL A 199 13.88 -22.21 -6.71
CA VAL A 199 13.48 -20.83 -6.46
C VAL A 199 12.08 -20.54 -7.04
N LEU A 200 11.81 -20.95 -8.27
CA LEU A 200 10.49 -20.81 -8.89
C LEU A 200 9.41 -21.63 -8.16
N ASP A 201 9.79 -22.73 -7.52
CA ASP A 201 8.93 -23.54 -6.66
C ASP A 201 8.84 -23.02 -5.22
N GLY A 202 9.32 -21.78 -4.97
CA GLY A 202 9.12 -21.07 -3.71
C GLY A 202 10.23 -21.24 -2.67
N ASP A 203 11.44 -21.61 -3.06
CA ASP A 203 12.62 -21.59 -2.19
C ASP A 203 13.25 -20.19 -2.21
N LEU A 204 12.69 -19.27 -1.42
CA LEU A 204 13.04 -17.85 -1.40
C LEU A 204 13.75 -17.42 -0.12
N ASP A 205 13.82 -18.28 0.89
CA ASP A 205 14.26 -17.90 2.24
C ASP A 205 15.66 -17.32 2.25
N GLY A 206 16.60 -17.91 1.49
CA GLY A 206 17.98 -17.41 1.41
C GLY A 206 18.06 -15.98 0.87
N PHE A 207 17.25 -15.65 -0.14
CA PHE A 207 17.19 -14.30 -0.71
C PHE A 207 16.54 -13.29 0.26
N MET A 208 15.41 -13.68 0.86
CA MET A 208 14.70 -12.81 1.81
C MET A 208 15.55 -12.55 3.06
N GLN A 209 16.20 -13.60 3.60
CA GLN A 209 17.07 -13.48 4.77
C GLN A 209 18.26 -12.58 4.48
N ALA A 210 18.96 -12.77 3.37
CA ALA A 210 20.10 -11.95 2.99
C ALA A 210 19.72 -10.45 2.88
N GLU A 211 18.55 -10.15 2.32
CA GLU A 211 18.08 -8.76 2.22
C GLU A 211 17.67 -8.20 3.59
N LEU A 212 17.00 -8.97 4.43
CA LEU A 212 16.65 -8.55 5.79
C LEU A 212 17.89 -8.28 6.64
N GLU A 213 18.92 -9.11 6.54
CA GLU A 213 20.23 -8.90 7.19
C GLU A 213 20.92 -7.65 6.68
N ARG A 214 20.90 -7.42 5.35
CA ARG A 214 21.44 -6.19 4.75
C ARG A 214 20.75 -4.95 5.29
N LEU A 215 19.42 -4.96 5.36
CA LEU A 215 18.62 -3.86 5.91
C LEU A 215 18.89 -3.62 7.40
N ALA A 216 19.03 -4.69 8.18
CA ALA A 216 19.30 -4.61 9.61
C ALA A 216 20.71 -4.07 9.91
N THR A 217 21.69 -4.39 9.06
CA THR A 217 23.09 -3.96 9.22
C THR A 217 23.41 -2.63 8.55
N GLY A 218 22.48 -2.06 7.76
CA GLY A 218 22.70 -0.83 7.00
C GLY A 218 23.75 -0.95 5.89
N ARG A 219 24.06 -2.17 5.42
CA ARG A 219 25.04 -2.38 4.35
C ARG A 219 24.57 -1.75 3.04
N PRO A 220 25.46 -1.13 2.25
CA PRO A 220 25.11 -0.65 0.91
C PRO A 220 24.69 -1.81 0.00
N ARG A 221 24.09 -1.50 -1.15
CA ARG A 221 23.84 -2.49 -2.20
C ARG A 221 25.18 -3.08 -2.71
N SER A 222 25.16 -4.31 -3.19
CA SER A 222 26.33 -4.92 -3.83
C SER A 222 26.76 -4.06 -5.04
N ALA A 223 28.07 -3.96 -5.26
CA ALA A 223 28.63 -3.20 -6.39
C ALA A 223 28.20 -3.70 -7.78
N ASP A 224 27.67 -4.93 -7.86
CA ASP A 224 27.15 -5.53 -9.10
C ASP A 224 25.77 -4.97 -9.51
N ALA A 225 25.15 -4.10 -8.70
CA ALA A 225 23.84 -3.52 -9.00
C ALA A 225 23.89 -2.46 -10.11
N ASP A 226 25.08 -1.87 -10.35
CA ASP A 226 25.29 -0.75 -11.29
C ASP A 226 26.03 -1.19 -12.57
N ALA A 227 26.26 -2.49 -12.80
CA ALA A 227 27.17 -3.00 -13.83
C ALA A 227 26.49 -3.67 -15.05
N ASP A 228 25.16 -3.46 -15.30
CA ASP A 228 24.46 -3.99 -16.49
C ASP A 228 23.56 -2.96 -17.19
#